data_796750efc7bf14b357b3b7500924ea58
#
_entry.id   796750efc7bf14b357b3b7500924ea58
#
_cell.length_a   1.000
_cell.length_b   1.000
_cell.length_c   1.000
_cell.angle_alpha   90.00
_cell.angle_beta   90.00
_cell.angle_gamma   90.00
#
_symmetry.space_group_name_H-M   'P 1'
#
loop_
_entity.id
_entity.type
_entity.pdbx_description
1 polymer ?
#
loop_
_entity_poly.entity_id
_entity_poly.type
_entity_poly.pdbx_seq_one_letter_code
_entity_poly.pdbx_strand_id
1 'polypeptide(L)'
;MNDATRLLITTIIGLAVMVVAILGLQRWAGLRVGVQPLVAALRAVAQLAALALVLHGIFQYPWTAVLMLAGMLTVAALTSGNRLRQLPYGRRAAALGISSAALIVVALIFSMQMMELTVSNFIAVGGMITGNSMSAATLSGRRFMASSQAQRGEVEGWFALGARPQQAFSRVSRTAVEEMLLPTIDKTKSTGLVTMPGAFVGALIGGASPVEAARFQLVVLVGIMLAETICGIIVTKVLSRATVIASPQESSTPKADAKSKASKDAKANSTSGGENGSSRESNSGGSAAEGGSEGETRETERARAELERRARARAHK
;
A
#
# COMPACT_ATOMS: atom_id res chain seq x y z
N MET A 1 -12.75 41.82 14.91
CA MET A 1 -12.17 40.58 14.40
C MET A 1 -12.77 40.37 13.02
N ASN A 2 -11.95 40.41 11.96
CA ASN A 2 -12.47 40.30 10.58
C ASN A 2 -13.11 38.94 10.35
N ASP A 3 -14.18 38.86 9.55
CA ASP A 3 -14.89 37.61 9.26
C ASP A 3 -13.97 36.50 8.75
N ALA A 4 -12.93 36.86 7.96
CA ALA A 4 -11.89 35.94 7.51
C ALA A 4 -11.09 35.30 8.67
N THR A 5 -10.78 36.10 9.73
CA THR A 5 -10.05 35.59 10.90
C THR A 5 -10.91 34.65 11.73
N ARG A 6 -12.21 34.93 11.87
CA ARG A 6 -13.17 34.02 12.52
C ARG A 6 -13.29 32.70 11.78
N LEU A 7 -13.39 32.75 10.46
CA LEU A 7 -13.51 31.57 9.61
C LEU A 7 -12.25 30.70 9.69
N LEU A 8 -11.07 31.30 9.70
CA LEU A 8 -9.80 30.58 9.89
C LEU A 8 -9.72 29.90 11.26
N ILE A 9 -10.07 30.60 12.32
CA ILE A 9 -10.04 30.03 13.69
C ILE A 9 -11.02 28.87 13.83
N THR A 10 -12.27 29.03 13.35
CA THR A 10 -13.27 27.95 13.39
C THR A 10 -12.85 26.75 12.57
N THR A 11 -12.22 26.95 11.41
CA THR A 11 -11.70 25.85 10.58
C THR A 11 -10.57 25.10 11.29
N ILE A 12 -9.61 25.82 11.90
CA ILE A 12 -8.50 25.20 12.65
C ILE A 12 -9.03 24.39 13.84
N ILE A 13 -9.98 24.95 14.61
CA ILE A 13 -10.58 24.25 15.75
C ILE A 13 -11.34 23.02 15.26
N GLY A 14 -12.14 23.14 14.20
CA GLY A 14 -12.88 22.00 13.62
C GLY A 14 -11.95 20.88 13.15
N LEU A 15 -10.85 21.21 12.46
CA LEU A 15 -9.84 20.23 12.06
C LEU A 15 -9.18 19.56 13.26
N ALA A 16 -8.84 20.33 14.31
CA ALA A 16 -8.26 19.78 15.53
C ALA A 16 -9.22 18.79 16.21
N VAL A 17 -10.51 19.14 16.33
CA VAL A 17 -11.55 18.25 16.90
C VAL A 17 -11.68 16.96 16.08
N MET A 18 -11.70 17.04 14.75
CA MET A 18 -11.77 15.85 13.89
C MET A 18 -10.53 14.95 14.06
N VAL A 19 -9.34 15.51 14.15
CA VAL A 19 -8.11 14.72 14.37
C VAL A 19 -8.12 14.06 15.74
N VAL A 20 -8.54 14.77 16.79
CA VAL A 20 -8.69 14.21 18.14
C VAL A 20 -9.73 13.07 18.15
N ALA A 21 -10.85 13.26 17.48
CA ALA A 21 -11.87 12.22 17.35
C ALA A 21 -11.34 10.96 16.63
N ILE A 22 -10.56 11.13 15.55
CA ILE A 22 -9.90 10.01 14.85
C ILE A 22 -8.96 9.26 15.79
N LEU A 23 -8.12 9.97 16.53
CA LEU A 23 -7.17 9.36 17.47
C LEU A 23 -7.89 8.64 18.63
N GLY A 24 -8.98 9.23 19.12
CA GLY A 24 -9.83 8.62 20.16
C GLY A 24 -10.49 7.33 19.69
N LEU A 25 -11.11 7.35 18.49
CA LEU A 25 -11.72 6.17 17.89
C LEU A 25 -10.71 5.05 17.60
N GLN A 26 -9.53 5.40 17.11
CA GLN A 26 -8.45 4.43 16.86
C GLN A 26 -7.97 3.77 18.16
N ARG A 27 -7.85 4.56 19.25
CA ARG A 27 -7.50 4.02 20.56
C ARG A 27 -8.58 3.13 21.13
N TRP A 28 -9.83 3.55 21.02
CA TRP A 28 -10.98 2.75 21.47
C TRP A 28 -11.09 1.43 20.71
N ALA A 29 -10.86 1.45 19.38
CA ALA A 29 -10.88 0.26 18.53
C ALA A 29 -9.58 -0.59 18.62
N GLY A 30 -8.61 -0.22 19.46
CA GLY A 30 -7.34 -0.97 19.60
C GLY A 30 -6.45 -0.95 18.36
N LEU A 31 -6.63 0.01 17.45
CA LEU A 31 -5.85 0.10 16.22
C LEU A 31 -4.42 0.59 16.49
N ARG A 32 -3.44 -0.12 15.96
CA ARG A 32 -2.01 0.20 16.13
C ARG A 32 -1.49 1.24 15.12
N VAL A 33 -2.32 2.23 14.77
CA VAL A 33 -1.95 3.27 13.79
C VAL A 33 -1.21 4.43 14.46
N GLY A 34 -1.39 4.63 15.77
CA GLY A 34 -0.71 5.65 16.56
C GLY A 34 -1.03 7.08 16.10
N VAL A 35 -0.02 7.95 16.14
CA VAL A 35 -0.14 9.38 15.77
C VAL A 35 -0.02 9.67 14.26
N GLN A 36 -0.01 8.63 13.42
CA GLN A 36 0.15 8.80 11.96
C GLN A 36 -0.89 9.75 11.33
N PRO A 37 -2.19 9.75 11.71
CA PRO A 37 -3.16 10.68 11.16
C PRO A 37 -2.85 12.14 11.48
N LEU A 38 -2.37 12.44 12.68
CA LEU A 38 -1.96 13.79 13.09
C LEU A 38 -0.78 14.27 12.23
N VAL A 39 0.25 13.42 12.10
CA VAL A 39 1.43 13.73 11.27
C VAL A 39 1.03 13.93 9.81
N ALA A 40 0.11 13.11 9.29
CA ALA A 40 -0.42 13.24 7.94
C ALA A 40 -1.16 14.56 7.74
N ALA A 41 -2.02 14.96 8.70
CA ALA A 41 -2.74 16.23 8.64
C ALA A 41 -1.81 17.44 8.68
N LEU A 42 -0.84 17.47 9.58
CA LEU A 42 0.15 18.54 9.67
C LEU A 42 0.99 18.65 8.39
N ARG A 43 1.40 17.50 7.84
CA ARG A 43 2.13 17.44 6.57
C ARG A 43 1.27 17.95 5.42
N ALA A 44 -0.02 17.63 5.37
CA ALA A 44 -0.94 18.11 4.34
C ALA A 44 -1.08 19.65 4.40
N VAL A 45 -1.24 20.22 5.58
CA VAL A 45 -1.28 21.69 5.77
C VAL A 45 0.00 22.36 5.26
N ALA A 46 1.15 21.85 5.68
CA ALA A 46 2.44 22.39 5.24
C ALA A 46 2.64 22.27 3.72
N GLN A 47 2.25 21.13 3.12
CA GLN A 47 2.35 20.90 1.68
C GLN A 47 1.39 21.78 0.87
N LEU A 48 0.16 21.99 1.34
CA LEU A 48 -0.82 22.86 0.67
C LEU A 48 -0.39 24.33 0.77
N ALA A 49 0.14 24.78 1.90
CA ALA A 49 0.69 26.12 2.04
C ALA A 49 1.89 26.36 1.09
N ALA A 50 2.82 25.41 1.05
CA ALA A 50 3.95 25.47 0.12
C ALA A 50 3.48 25.46 -1.35
N LEU A 51 2.49 24.63 -1.70
CA LEU A 51 1.91 24.60 -3.03
C LEU A 51 1.27 25.93 -3.42
N ALA A 52 0.52 26.57 -2.51
CA ALA A 52 -0.11 27.87 -2.76
C ALA A 52 0.92 28.94 -3.07
N LEU A 53 2.04 28.98 -2.32
CA LEU A 53 3.15 29.91 -2.58
C LEU A 53 3.82 29.65 -3.94
N VAL A 54 4.06 28.39 -4.26
CA VAL A 54 4.71 28.01 -5.53
C VAL A 54 3.79 28.32 -6.73
N LEU A 55 2.48 28.06 -6.62
CA LEU A 55 1.54 28.37 -7.70
C LEU A 55 1.52 29.86 -8.04
N HIS A 56 1.64 30.72 -7.05
CA HIS A 56 1.68 32.18 -7.30
C HIS A 56 2.84 32.58 -8.23
N GLY A 57 4.00 31.94 -8.11
CA GLY A 57 5.14 32.17 -8.99
C GLY A 57 5.03 31.51 -10.38
N ILE A 58 4.35 30.36 -10.48
CA ILE A 58 4.28 29.58 -11.72
C ILE A 58 3.44 30.29 -12.80
N PHE A 59 2.39 30.99 -12.42
CA PHE A 59 1.56 31.72 -13.37
C PHE A 59 2.32 32.86 -14.12
N GLN A 60 3.45 33.30 -13.58
CA GLN A 60 4.30 34.30 -14.24
C GLN A 60 5.21 33.71 -15.33
N TYR A 61 5.61 32.43 -15.19
CA TYR A 61 6.55 31.76 -16.09
C TYR A 61 6.04 30.37 -16.48
N PRO A 62 5.36 30.19 -17.64
CA PRO A 62 4.72 28.91 -18.03
C PRO A 62 5.65 27.70 -18.06
N TRP A 63 6.95 27.87 -18.35
CA TRP A 63 7.92 26.77 -18.37
C TRP A 63 8.14 26.12 -16.99
N THR A 64 7.85 26.85 -15.91
CA THR A 64 7.97 26.34 -14.53
C THR A 64 6.94 25.22 -14.24
N ALA A 65 5.85 25.15 -14.99
CA ALA A 65 4.88 24.05 -14.89
C ALA A 65 5.50 22.69 -15.21
N VAL A 66 6.42 22.64 -16.17
CA VAL A 66 7.16 21.41 -16.51
C VAL A 66 8.09 21.01 -15.38
N LEU A 67 8.78 22.00 -14.79
CA LEU A 67 9.66 21.77 -13.64
C LEU A 67 8.89 21.28 -12.43
N MET A 68 7.69 21.83 -12.20
CA MET A 68 6.79 21.37 -11.14
C MET A 68 6.34 19.92 -11.36
N LEU A 69 5.93 19.57 -12.57
CA LEU A 69 5.55 18.19 -12.88
C LEU A 69 6.74 17.22 -12.68
N ALA A 70 7.94 17.61 -13.11
CA ALA A 70 9.15 16.82 -12.87
C ALA A 70 9.44 16.64 -11.38
N GLY A 71 9.27 17.68 -10.57
CA GLY A 71 9.37 17.64 -9.11
C GLY A 71 8.33 16.67 -8.51
N MET A 72 7.06 16.77 -8.94
CA MET A 72 5.99 15.88 -8.49
C MET A 72 6.28 14.42 -8.83
N LEU A 73 6.75 14.14 -10.06
CA LEU A 73 7.16 12.80 -10.48
C LEU A 73 8.30 12.25 -9.63
N THR A 74 9.30 13.09 -9.35
CA THR A 74 10.45 12.70 -8.51
C THR A 74 10.00 12.35 -7.09
N VAL A 75 9.20 13.20 -6.47
CA VAL A 75 8.67 12.95 -5.11
C VAL A 75 7.78 11.71 -5.07
N ALA A 76 6.94 11.52 -6.08
CA ALA A 76 6.08 10.33 -6.20
C ALA A 76 6.90 9.04 -6.35
N ALA A 77 7.93 9.06 -7.21
CA ALA A 77 8.83 7.93 -7.44
C ALA A 77 9.62 7.58 -6.17
N LEU A 78 10.18 8.57 -5.48
CA LEU A 78 10.92 8.37 -4.23
C LEU A 78 10.01 7.83 -3.11
N THR A 79 8.82 8.41 -2.97
CA THR A 79 7.86 8.02 -1.94
C THR A 79 7.40 6.58 -2.14
N SER A 80 6.94 6.22 -3.34
CA SER A 80 6.51 4.86 -3.67
C SER A 80 7.69 3.89 -3.64
N GLY A 81 8.86 4.30 -4.16
CA GLY A 81 10.07 3.49 -4.12
C GLY A 81 10.53 3.14 -2.71
N ASN A 82 10.40 4.08 -1.76
CA ASN A 82 10.70 3.81 -0.34
C ASN A 82 9.68 2.87 0.30
N ARG A 83 8.41 2.92 -0.10
CA ARG A 83 7.39 1.97 0.36
C ARG A 83 7.62 0.54 -0.17
N LEU A 84 8.20 0.43 -1.36
CA LEU A 84 8.51 -0.85 -2.02
C LEU A 84 9.96 -1.30 -1.84
N ARG A 85 10.73 -0.69 -0.92
CA ARG A 85 12.15 -1.02 -0.70
C ARG A 85 12.41 -2.47 -0.29
N GLN A 86 11.41 -3.15 0.27
CA GLN A 86 11.50 -4.55 0.67
C GLN A 86 11.43 -5.52 -0.53
N LEU A 87 10.95 -5.04 -1.68
CA LEU A 87 10.86 -5.83 -2.90
C LEU A 87 12.13 -5.66 -3.74
N PRO A 88 12.65 -6.75 -4.33
CA PRO A 88 13.72 -6.67 -5.32
C PRO A 88 13.29 -5.73 -6.45
N TYR A 89 14.17 -4.81 -6.82
CA TYR A 89 13.90 -3.77 -7.84
C TYR A 89 12.74 -2.81 -7.53
N GLY A 90 12.16 -2.81 -6.32
CA GLY A 90 10.97 -2.02 -5.97
C GLY A 90 11.11 -0.52 -6.25
N ARG A 91 12.26 0.10 -5.96
CA ARG A 91 12.53 1.51 -6.28
C ARG A 91 12.53 1.78 -7.78
N ARG A 92 13.17 0.91 -8.57
CA ARG A 92 13.22 1.03 -10.03
C ARG A 92 11.84 0.81 -10.64
N ALA A 93 11.10 -0.19 -10.14
CA ALA A 93 9.75 -0.48 -10.57
C ALA A 93 8.81 0.73 -10.36
N ALA A 94 8.85 1.35 -9.16
CA ALA A 94 8.05 2.53 -8.86
C ALA A 94 8.44 3.72 -9.75
N ALA A 95 9.73 4.01 -9.89
CA ALA A 95 10.19 5.13 -10.71
C ALA A 95 9.77 4.97 -12.19
N LEU A 96 10.05 3.81 -12.79
CA LEU A 96 9.69 3.53 -14.17
C LEU A 96 8.18 3.51 -14.38
N GLY A 97 7.42 2.86 -13.48
CA GLY A 97 5.98 2.75 -13.58
C GLY A 97 5.28 4.10 -13.50
N ILE A 98 5.63 4.92 -12.51
CA ILE A 98 5.01 6.23 -12.30
C ILE A 98 5.37 7.19 -13.43
N SER A 99 6.66 7.31 -13.75
CA SER A 99 7.12 8.28 -14.75
C SER A 99 6.58 7.96 -16.14
N SER A 100 6.65 6.68 -16.58
CA SER A 100 6.14 6.30 -17.89
C SER A 100 4.62 6.46 -17.98
N ALA A 101 3.86 6.03 -16.96
CA ALA A 101 2.41 6.16 -16.95
C ALA A 101 1.98 7.62 -17.02
N ALA A 102 2.55 8.48 -16.16
CA ALA A 102 2.20 9.89 -16.14
C ALA A 102 2.57 10.61 -17.45
N LEU A 103 3.78 10.40 -17.97
CA LEU A 103 4.22 11.04 -19.20
C LEU A 103 3.39 10.60 -20.41
N ILE A 104 3.11 9.30 -20.56
CA ILE A 104 2.32 8.77 -21.68
C ILE A 104 0.91 9.34 -21.62
N VAL A 105 0.24 9.33 -20.46
CA VAL A 105 -1.15 9.74 -20.37
C VAL A 105 -1.31 11.25 -20.48
N VAL A 106 -0.43 12.03 -19.83
CA VAL A 106 -0.43 13.49 -19.99
C VAL A 106 -0.16 13.88 -21.44
N ALA A 107 0.84 13.28 -22.09
CA ALA A 107 1.12 13.52 -23.49
C ALA A 107 -0.09 13.14 -24.38
N LEU A 108 -0.76 12.03 -24.11
CA LEU A 108 -1.94 11.59 -24.87
C LEU A 108 -3.10 12.58 -24.75
N ILE A 109 -3.43 13.06 -23.54
CA ILE A 109 -4.53 13.99 -23.30
C ILE A 109 -4.31 15.29 -24.06
N PHE A 110 -3.13 15.85 -24.02
CA PHE A 110 -2.84 17.13 -24.67
C PHE A 110 -2.56 16.99 -26.17
N SER A 111 -1.94 15.90 -26.63
CA SER A 111 -1.72 15.65 -28.07
C SER A 111 -3.03 15.39 -28.81
N MET A 112 -3.99 14.73 -28.18
CA MET A 112 -5.33 14.53 -28.75
C MET A 112 -6.25 15.77 -28.57
N GLN A 113 -5.73 16.86 -28.03
CA GLN A 113 -6.49 18.09 -27.78
C GLN A 113 -7.80 17.86 -26.99
N MET A 114 -7.78 16.84 -26.10
CA MET A 114 -8.93 16.55 -25.25
C MET A 114 -9.21 17.70 -24.27
N MET A 115 -8.18 18.50 -23.97
CA MET A 115 -8.23 19.68 -23.11
C MET A 115 -7.27 20.75 -23.64
N GLU A 116 -7.60 22.02 -23.34
CA GLU A 116 -6.70 23.12 -23.66
C GLU A 116 -5.40 23.03 -22.88
N LEU A 117 -4.26 23.25 -23.55
CA LEU A 117 -2.94 23.26 -22.95
C LEU A 117 -2.70 24.61 -22.22
N THR A 118 -3.39 24.80 -21.11
CA THR A 118 -3.13 25.91 -20.18
C THR A 118 -2.25 25.42 -19.04
N VAL A 119 -1.52 26.34 -18.42
CA VAL A 119 -0.67 26.06 -17.23
C VAL A 119 -1.48 25.38 -16.13
N SER A 120 -2.70 25.88 -15.88
CA SER A 120 -3.61 25.34 -14.87
C SER A 120 -4.02 23.91 -15.17
N ASN A 121 -4.47 23.61 -16.42
CA ASN A 121 -4.87 22.29 -16.83
C ASN A 121 -3.69 21.30 -16.80
N PHE A 122 -2.52 21.73 -17.25
CA PHE A 122 -1.32 20.91 -17.27
C PHE A 122 -0.91 20.47 -15.85
N ILE A 123 -0.88 21.42 -14.90
CA ILE A 123 -0.54 21.14 -13.49
C ILE A 123 -1.62 20.27 -12.83
N ALA A 124 -2.90 20.61 -13.05
CA ALA A 124 -4.00 19.89 -12.43
C ALA A 124 -4.06 18.43 -12.91
N VAL A 125 -4.05 18.20 -14.22
CA VAL A 125 -4.08 16.86 -14.81
C VAL A 125 -2.80 16.10 -14.49
N GLY A 126 -1.64 16.72 -14.68
CA GLY A 126 -0.33 16.11 -14.38
C GLY A 126 -0.22 15.70 -12.92
N GLY A 127 -0.68 16.54 -11.99
CA GLY A 127 -0.71 16.25 -10.56
C GLY A 127 -1.65 15.12 -10.19
N MET A 128 -2.89 15.11 -10.72
CA MET A 128 -3.86 14.04 -10.47
C MET A 128 -3.37 12.70 -11.01
N ILE A 129 -2.84 12.66 -12.22
CA ILE A 129 -2.31 11.43 -12.82
C ILE A 129 -1.08 10.94 -12.07
N THR A 130 -0.14 11.82 -11.72
CA THR A 130 1.06 11.45 -10.94
C THR A 130 0.70 10.90 -9.56
N GLY A 131 -0.23 11.55 -8.84
CA GLY A 131 -0.67 11.11 -7.52
C GLY A 131 -1.36 9.75 -7.52
N ASN A 132 -2.23 9.51 -8.52
CA ASN A 132 -2.89 8.21 -8.66
C ASN A 132 -1.91 7.13 -9.12
N SER A 133 -0.99 7.43 -10.04
CA SER A 133 0.10 6.50 -10.44
C SER A 133 0.99 6.13 -9.26
N MET A 134 1.29 7.06 -8.33
CA MET A 134 2.04 6.77 -7.10
C MET A 134 1.29 5.77 -6.21
N SER A 135 -0.03 5.93 -6.09
CA SER A 135 -0.88 5.02 -5.32
C SER A 135 -0.95 3.64 -5.99
N ALA A 136 -1.14 3.61 -7.31
CA ALA A 136 -1.15 2.40 -8.12
C ALA A 136 0.17 1.62 -8.01
N ALA A 137 1.33 2.29 -8.12
CA ALA A 137 2.64 1.66 -7.96
C ALA A 137 2.80 1.03 -6.57
N THR A 138 2.39 1.73 -5.52
CA THR A 138 2.46 1.22 -4.15
C THR A 138 1.53 0.02 -3.96
N LEU A 139 0.29 0.10 -4.46
CA LEU A 139 -0.72 -0.94 -4.27
C LEU A 139 -0.38 -2.19 -5.09
N SER A 140 -0.01 -2.05 -6.37
CA SER A 140 0.41 -3.18 -7.21
C SER A 140 1.62 -3.91 -6.64
N GLY A 141 2.60 -3.18 -6.10
CA GLY A 141 3.74 -3.80 -5.43
C GLY A 141 3.37 -4.57 -4.15
N ARG A 142 2.47 -4.02 -3.33
CA ARG A 142 1.96 -4.72 -2.14
C ARG A 142 1.13 -5.95 -2.51
N ARG A 143 0.26 -5.84 -3.52
CA ARG A 143 -0.53 -6.96 -4.02
C ARG A 143 0.35 -8.03 -4.64
N PHE A 144 1.36 -7.64 -5.43
CA PHE A 144 2.35 -8.57 -5.96
C PHE A 144 3.05 -9.37 -4.85
N MET A 145 3.48 -8.71 -3.77
CA MET A 145 4.09 -9.38 -2.62
C MET A 145 3.12 -10.35 -1.95
N ALA A 146 1.89 -9.92 -1.66
CA ALA A 146 0.88 -10.76 -1.02
C ALA A 146 0.51 -11.97 -1.88
N SER A 147 0.29 -11.77 -3.20
CA SER A 147 -0.04 -12.85 -4.13
C SER A 147 1.13 -13.82 -4.34
N SER A 148 2.39 -13.31 -4.33
CA SER A 148 3.59 -14.16 -4.41
C SER A 148 3.69 -15.11 -3.22
N GLN A 149 3.30 -14.66 -2.05
CA GLN A 149 3.31 -15.48 -0.83
C GLN A 149 2.16 -16.49 -0.82
N ALA A 150 0.96 -16.06 -1.21
CA ALA A 150 -0.21 -16.92 -1.29
C ALA A 150 -0.04 -18.05 -2.32
N GLN A 151 0.67 -17.77 -3.43
CA GLN A 151 0.91 -18.72 -4.53
C GLN A 151 2.34 -19.25 -4.55
N ARG A 152 3.02 -19.27 -3.39
CA ARG A 152 4.43 -19.61 -3.28
C ARG A 152 4.75 -20.99 -3.87
N GLY A 153 3.94 -22.02 -3.57
CA GLY A 153 4.14 -23.37 -4.09
C GLY A 153 4.03 -23.45 -5.63
N GLU A 154 3.12 -22.68 -6.23
CA GLU A 154 3.00 -22.59 -7.69
C GLU A 154 4.25 -21.94 -8.31
N VAL A 155 4.71 -20.84 -7.74
CA VAL A 155 5.90 -20.12 -8.21
C VAL A 155 7.16 -20.98 -8.07
N GLU A 156 7.33 -21.66 -6.94
CA GLU A 156 8.44 -22.59 -6.71
C GLU A 156 8.39 -23.79 -7.68
N GLY A 157 7.19 -24.32 -7.95
CA GLY A 157 6.98 -25.39 -8.94
C GLY A 157 7.40 -24.97 -10.35
N TRP A 158 7.07 -23.74 -10.78
CA TRP A 158 7.54 -23.20 -12.05
C TRP A 158 9.06 -23.05 -12.11
N PHE A 159 9.71 -22.61 -11.04
CA PHE A 159 11.17 -22.55 -10.97
C PHE A 159 11.81 -23.94 -11.02
N ALA A 160 11.24 -24.93 -10.35
CA ALA A 160 11.72 -26.32 -10.39
C ALA A 160 11.65 -26.93 -11.81
N LEU A 161 10.68 -26.49 -12.62
CA LEU A 161 10.54 -26.86 -14.04
C LEU A 161 11.47 -26.04 -14.98
N GLY A 162 12.30 -25.14 -14.43
CA GLY A 162 13.24 -24.30 -15.22
C GLY A 162 12.57 -23.09 -15.91
N ALA A 163 11.39 -22.68 -15.48
CA ALA A 163 10.72 -21.52 -16.03
C ALA A 163 11.48 -20.21 -15.75
N ARG A 164 11.41 -19.27 -16.69
CA ARG A 164 11.96 -17.92 -16.48
C ARG A 164 11.18 -17.19 -15.38
N PRO A 165 11.80 -16.29 -14.59
CA PRO A 165 11.12 -15.58 -13.51
C PRO A 165 9.81 -14.92 -13.95
N GLN A 166 9.79 -14.28 -15.12
CA GLN A 166 8.58 -13.64 -15.65
C GLN A 166 7.44 -14.63 -15.95
N GLN A 167 7.75 -15.89 -16.28
CA GLN A 167 6.77 -16.95 -16.48
C GLN A 167 6.23 -17.44 -15.14
N ALA A 168 7.11 -17.71 -14.18
CA ALA A 168 6.74 -18.14 -12.84
C ALA A 168 5.84 -17.13 -12.12
N PHE A 169 6.10 -15.82 -12.27
CA PHE A 169 5.29 -14.75 -11.68
C PHE A 169 4.16 -14.23 -12.58
N SER A 170 3.86 -14.84 -13.71
CA SER A 170 2.87 -14.32 -14.67
C SER A 170 1.47 -14.19 -14.05
N ARG A 171 1.01 -15.23 -13.36
CA ARG A 171 -0.28 -15.25 -12.68
C ARG A 171 -0.32 -14.25 -11.52
N VAL A 172 0.71 -14.24 -10.68
CA VAL A 172 0.88 -13.28 -9.59
C VAL A 172 0.80 -11.83 -10.08
N SER A 173 1.49 -11.53 -11.19
CA SER A 173 1.49 -10.19 -11.79
C SER A 173 0.11 -9.77 -12.27
N ARG A 174 -0.64 -10.68 -12.91
CA ARG A 174 -1.99 -10.42 -13.39
C ARG A 174 -2.94 -10.13 -12.23
N THR A 175 -2.99 -11.02 -11.24
CA THR A 175 -3.83 -10.85 -10.04
C THR A 175 -3.51 -9.54 -9.32
N ALA A 176 -2.23 -9.18 -9.19
CA ALA A 176 -1.83 -7.95 -8.52
C ALA A 176 -2.32 -6.69 -9.25
N VAL A 177 -2.33 -6.66 -10.59
CA VAL A 177 -2.85 -5.54 -11.39
C VAL A 177 -4.37 -5.51 -11.34
N GLU A 178 -5.05 -6.64 -11.48
CA GLU A 178 -6.51 -6.74 -11.40
C GLU A 178 -7.02 -6.20 -10.05
N GLU A 179 -6.49 -6.69 -8.93
CA GLU A 179 -6.88 -6.24 -7.59
C GLU A 179 -6.53 -4.76 -7.33
N MET A 180 -5.47 -4.25 -7.93
CA MET A 180 -5.08 -2.84 -7.81
C MET A 180 -6.08 -1.92 -8.52
N LEU A 181 -6.65 -2.36 -9.65
CA LEU A 181 -7.59 -1.54 -10.44
C LEU A 181 -9.02 -1.52 -9.87
N LEU A 182 -9.43 -2.53 -9.10
CA LEU A 182 -10.79 -2.65 -8.59
C LEU A 182 -11.31 -1.37 -7.89
N PRO A 183 -10.57 -0.73 -6.96
CA PRO A 183 -11.05 0.47 -6.28
C PRO A 183 -11.32 1.63 -7.22
N THR A 184 -10.48 1.81 -8.25
CA THR A 184 -10.64 2.89 -9.23
C THR A 184 -11.81 2.64 -10.17
N ILE A 185 -11.99 1.38 -10.60
CA ILE A 185 -13.15 0.97 -11.40
C ILE A 185 -14.45 1.21 -10.62
N ASP A 186 -14.51 0.81 -9.36
CA ASP A 186 -15.73 0.97 -8.53
C ASP A 186 -16.01 2.44 -8.21
N LYS A 187 -14.97 3.23 -7.94
CA LYS A 187 -15.08 4.69 -7.80
C LYS A 187 -15.60 5.34 -9.08
N THR A 188 -15.13 4.90 -10.24
CA THR A 188 -15.59 5.43 -11.53
C THR A 188 -17.05 5.09 -11.79
N LYS A 189 -17.51 3.86 -11.50
CA LYS A 189 -18.92 3.45 -11.62
C LYS A 189 -19.85 4.25 -10.71
N SER A 190 -19.41 4.62 -9.52
CA SER A 190 -20.20 5.37 -8.54
C SER A 190 -20.18 6.90 -8.76
N THR A 191 -19.31 7.37 -9.67
CA THR A 191 -19.15 8.80 -9.96
C THR A 191 -20.41 9.38 -10.62
N GLY A 192 -20.87 10.50 -10.09
CA GLY A 192 -22.07 11.21 -10.58
C GLY A 192 -23.38 10.76 -9.96
N LEU A 193 -23.45 9.54 -9.41
CA LEU A 193 -24.65 9.03 -8.71
C LEU A 193 -24.52 9.07 -7.19
N VAL A 194 -23.39 8.57 -6.68
CA VAL A 194 -23.11 8.47 -5.25
C VAL A 194 -22.05 9.48 -4.81
N THR A 195 -21.06 9.73 -5.66
CA THR A 195 -19.96 10.64 -5.37
C THR A 195 -19.88 11.77 -6.38
N MET A 196 -19.78 13.00 -5.90
CA MET A 196 -19.40 14.14 -6.73
C MET A 196 -17.88 14.35 -6.65
N PRO A 197 -17.14 14.19 -7.76
CA PRO A 197 -15.70 14.40 -7.76
C PRO A 197 -15.33 15.86 -7.50
N GLY A 198 -14.30 16.08 -6.67
CA GLY A 198 -13.88 17.44 -6.32
C GLY A 198 -13.48 18.30 -7.51
N ALA A 199 -12.89 17.70 -8.56
CA ALA A 199 -12.52 18.42 -9.76
C ALA A 199 -13.75 18.91 -10.56
N PHE A 200 -14.82 18.13 -10.62
CA PHE A 200 -16.10 18.55 -11.21
C PHE A 200 -16.70 19.74 -10.46
N VAL A 201 -16.79 19.62 -9.13
CA VAL A 201 -17.34 20.70 -8.29
C VAL A 201 -16.44 21.94 -8.34
N GLY A 202 -15.12 21.75 -8.33
CA GLY A 202 -14.15 22.85 -8.45
C GLY A 202 -14.28 23.60 -9.77
N ALA A 203 -14.50 22.90 -10.89
CA ALA A 203 -14.72 23.53 -12.19
C ALA A 203 -16.02 24.35 -12.22
N LEU A 204 -17.11 23.83 -11.65
CA LEU A 204 -18.38 24.55 -11.53
C LEU A 204 -18.24 25.84 -10.69
N ILE A 205 -17.57 25.76 -9.54
CA ILE A 205 -17.31 26.92 -8.68
C ILE A 205 -16.41 27.92 -9.42
N GLY A 206 -15.48 27.45 -10.26
CA GLY A 206 -14.62 28.27 -11.12
C GLY A 206 -15.35 28.90 -12.31
N GLY A 207 -16.67 28.69 -12.48
CA GLY A 207 -17.48 29.31 -13.52
C GLY A 207 -17.60 28.50 -14.81
N ALA A 208 -17.10 27.25 -14.86
CA ALA A 208 -17.31 26.37 -16.01
C ALA A 208 -18.77 25.93 -16.11
N SER A 209 -19.26 25.73 -17.34
CA SER A 209 -20.56 25.13 -17.55
C SER A 209 -20.61 23.66 -17.05
N PRO A 210 -21.80 23.13 -16.68
CA PRO A 210 -21.92 21.75 -16.24
C PRO A 210 -21.39 20.73 -17.27
N VAL A 211 -21.54 21.02 -18.54
CA VAL A 211 -21.04 20.16 -19.64
C VAL A 211 -19.51 20.17 -19.70
N GLU A 212 -18.90 21.34 -19.61
CA GLU A 212 -17.44 21.47 -19.58
C GLU A 212 -16.83 20.82 -18.36
N ALA A 213 -17.43 21.02 -17.18
CA ALA A 213 -17.01 20.38 -15.94
C ALA A 213 -17.12 18.85 -16.02
N ALA A 214 -18.20 18.31 -16.63
CA ALA A 214 -18.38 16.89 -16.86
C ALA A 214 -17.33 16.33 -17.84
N ARG A 215 -17.08 17.04 -18.94
CA ARG A 215 -16.04 16.67 -19.92
C ARG A 215 -14.66 16.61 -19.27
N PHE A 216 -14.28 17.64 -18.51
CA PHE A 216 -13.03 17.67 -17.75
C PHE A 216 -12.91 16.45 -16.84
N GLN A 217 -13.95 16.19 -16.06
CA GLN A 217 -13.95 15.08 -15.10
C GLN A 217 -13.84 13.71 -15.78
N LEU A 218 -14.52 13.50 -16.91
CA LEU A 218 -14.45 12.25 -17.66
C LEU A 218 -13.03 12.00 -18.21
N VAL A 219 -12.41 13.01 -18.81
CA VAL A 219 -11.03 12.91 -19.32
C VAL A 219 -10.08 12.53 -18.19
N VAL A 220 -10.22 13.16 -17.01
CA VAL A 220 -9.38 12.86 -15.85
C VAL A 220 -9.63 11.45 -15.32
N LEU A 221 -10.88 11.00 -15.18
CA LEU A 221 -11.20 9.65 -14.68
C LEU A 221 -10.64 8.55 -15.58
N VAL A 222 -10.88 8.66 -16.89
CA VAL A 222 -10.36 7.69 -17.87
C VAL A 222 -8.84 7.76 -17.95
N GLY A 223 -8.27 8.97 -17.89
CA GLY A 223 -6.83 9.18 -17.84
C GLY A 223 -6.17 8.53 -16.63
N ILE A 224 -6.77 8.68 -15.44
CA ILE A 224 -6.29 8.01 -14.21
C ILE A 224 -6.33 6.49 -14.38
N MET A 225 -7.43 5.93 -14.86
CA MET A 225 -7.58 4.49 -15.05
C MET A 225 -6.54 3.93 -16.03
N LEU A 226 -6.27 4.65 -17.12
CA LEU A 226 -5.22 4.29 -18.08
C LEU A 226 -3.83 4.38 -17.44
N ALA A 227 -3.54 5.45 -16.70
CA ALA A 227 -2.26 5.63 -16.03
C ALA A 227 -2.00 4.56 -14.96
N GLU A 228 -3.00 4.22 -14.16
CA GLU A 228 -2.90 3.15 -13.17
C GLU A 228 -2.65 1.79 -13.84
N THR A 229 -3.34 1.50 -14.95
CA THR A 229 -3.14 0.27 -15.73
C THR A 229 -1.70 0.17 -16.25
N ILE A 230 -1.19 1.22 -16.91
CA ILE A 230 0.19 1.27 -17.42
C ILE A 230 1.18 1.11 -16.26
N CYS A 231 0.98 1.87 -15.17
CA CYS A 231 1.83 1.83 -14.00
C CYS A 231 1.87 0.43 -13.36
N GLY A 232 0.71 -0.18 -13.14
CA GLY A 232 0.61 -1.52 -12.55
C GLY A 232 1.30 -2.59 -13.40
N ILE A 233 1.11 -2.57 -14.71
CA ILE A 233 1.76 -3.49 -15.65
C ILE A 233 3.29 -3.34 -15.60
N ILE A 234 3.80 -2.10 -15.63
CA ILE A 234 5.25 -1.86 -15.62
C ILE A 234 5.85 -2.25 -14.27
N VAL A 235 5.21 -1.87 -13.16
CA VAL A 235 5.67 -2.23 -11.82
C VAL A 235 5.76 -3.75 -11.66
N THR A 236 4.70 -4.48 -11.97
CA THR A 236 4.68 -5.94 -11.85
C THR A 236 5.64 -6.62 -12.81
N LYS A 237 5.81 -6.12 -14.05
CA LYS A 237 6.82 -6.61 -15.00
C LYS A 237 8.25 -6.43 -14.50
N VAL A 238 8.56 -5.32 -13.84
CA VAL A 238 9.90 -5.09 -13.26
C VAL A 238 10.10 -5.97 -12.04
N LEU A 239 9.10 -6.11 -11.17
CA LEU A 239 9.16 -6.97 -10.00
C LEU A 239 9.28 -8.46 -10.36
N SER A 240 8.60 -8.91 -11.41
CA SER A 240 8.67 -10.31 -11.89
C SER A 240 10.03 -10.73 -12.47
N ARG A 241 10.99 -9.82 -12.60
CA ARG A 241 12.38 -10.15 -12.95
C ARG A 241 13.17 -10.72 -11.77
N ALA A 242 12.63 -10.64 -10.56
CA ALA A 242 13.29 -11.18 -9.38
C ALA A 242 13.26 -12.71 -9.38
N THR A 243 14.37 -13.31 -8.98
CA THR A 243 14.50 -14.78 -8.81
C THR A 243 14.15 -15.23 -7.39
N VAL A 244 13.83 -14.29 -6.50
CA VAL A 244 13.59 -14.54 -5.08
C VAL A 244 12.19 -14.07 -4.72
N ILE A 245 11.43 -14.93 -4.04
CA ILE A 245 10.16 -14.57 -3.43
C ILE A 245 10.48 -13.72 -2.20
N ALA A 246 9.99 -12.48 -2.16
CA ALA A 246 10.17 -11.60 -1.02
C ALA A 246 9.46 -12.21 0.19
N SER A 247 10.21 -12.61 1.21
CA SER A 247 9.65 -12.94 2.53
C SER A 247 9.19 -11.65 3.21
N PRO A 248 8.04 -11.66 3.92
CA PRO A 248 7.78 -10.62 4.88
C PRO A 248 8.90 -10.69 5.91
N GLN A 249 9.68 -9.62 6.07
CA GLN A 249 10.45 -9.50 7.28
C GLN A 249 9.44 -9.56 8.42
N GLU A 250 9.49 -10.62 9.23
CA GLU A 250 8.88 -10.61 10.56
C GLU A 250 9.21 -9.24 11.13
N SER A 251 8.16 -8.49 11.41
CA SER A 251 8.30 -7.19 12.06
C SER A 251 9.22 -7.44 13.24
N SER A 252 10.45 -6.94 13.14
CA SER A 252 11.49 -7.11 14.12
C SER A 252 10.87 -6.92 15.50
N THR A 253 10.64 -8.02 16.19
CA THR A 253 10.46 -8.01 17.62
C THR A 253 11.60 -7.17 18.19
N PRO A 254 11.34 -6.12 18.95
CA PRO A 254 12.40 -5.26 19.40
C PRO A 254 13.44 -6.14 20.11
N LYS A 255 14.71 -6.03 19.70
CA LYS A 255 15.86 -6.72 20.30
C LYS A 255 16.02 -6.47 21.82
N ALA A 256 15.09 -5.76 22.45
CA ALA A 256 15.03 -5.49 23.87
C ALA A 256 14.72 -6.74 24.70
N ASP A 257 13.87 -7.68 24.21
CA ASP A 257 13.46 -8.83 25.00
C ASP A 257 14.50 -9.96 25.02
N ALA A 258 15.32 -10.09 23.98
CA ALA A 258 16.39 -11.08 23.94
C ALA A 258 17.53 -10.73 24.91
N LYS A 259 17.86 -9.43 25.08
CA LYS A 259 18.85 -8.99 26.08
C LYS A 259 18.33 -9.08 27.50
N SER A 260 17.04 -8.90 27.76
CA SER A 260 16.42 -9.05 29.05
C SER A 260 16.37 -10.51 29.52
N LYS A 261 16.07 -11.45 28.59
CA LYS A 261 16.10 -12.88 28.92
C LYS A 261 17.52 -13.40 29.14
N ALA A 262 18.47 -13.05 28.29
CA ALA A 262 19.88 -13.45 28.48
C ALA A 262 20.51 -12.89 29.77
N SER A 263 20.11 -11.69 30.22
CA SER A 263 20.56 -11.09 31.47
C SER A 263 19.88 -11.73 32.69
N LYS A 264 18.64 -12.21 32.57
CA LYS A 264 17.96 -12.94 33.68
C LYS A 264 18.49 -14.37 33.82
N ASP A 265 18.76 -15.05 32.75
CA ASP A 265 19.32 -16.42 32.76
C ASP A 265 20.77 -16.44 33.24
N ALA A 266 21.56 -15.41 32.91
CA ALA A 266 22.93 -15.26 33.45
C ALA A 266 22.95 -14.94 34.95
N LYS A 267 21.92 -14.24 35.48
CA LYS A 267 21.83 -13.92 36.89
C LYS A 267 21.24 -15.05 37.73
N ALA A 268 20.44 -15.94 37.12
CA ALA A 268 19.93 -17.15 37.76
C ALA A 268 21.01 -18.24 37.91
N ASN A 269 21.97 -18.28 36.98
CA ASN A 269 23.04 -19.29 37.00
C ASN A 269 24.25 -18.90 37.88
N SER A 270 24.31 -17.66 38.34
CA SER A 270 25.38 -17.20 39.27
C SER A 270 25.04 -17.31 40.76
N THR A 271 23.77 -17.71 41.10
CA THR A 271 23.31 -17.84 42.48
C THR A 271 23.16 -19.28 42.96
N SER A 272 23.41 -20.28 42.08
CA SER A 272 23.30 -21.71 42.45
C SER A 272 24.63 -22.47 42.50
N GLY A 273 25.74 -21.76 42.64
CA GLY A 273 27.07 -22.34 42.74
C GLY A 273 27.65 -22.20 44.14
N GLY A 274 27.13 -22.92 45.11
CA GLY A 274 27.69 -23.03 46.44
C GLY A 274 27.01 -24.13 47.23
N GLU A 275 27.85 -25.12 47.60
CA GLU A 275 27.70 -26.14 48.60
C GLU A 275 27.23 -27.55 48.24
N ASN A 276 28.18 -28.42 48.54
CA ASN A 276 28.15 -29.83 48.96
C ASN A 276 27.88 -30.90 47.87
N GLY A 277 28.76 -31.76 47.55
CA GLY A 277 29.64 -32.64 48.39
C GLY A 277 28.97 -34.01 48.56
N SER A 278 29.58 -35.04 47.97
CA SER A 278 29.61 -36.44 48.43
C SER A 278 28.47 -37.41 48.05
N SER A 279 28.95 -38.40 47.35
CA SER A 279 28.66 -39.85 47.44
C SER A 279 27.52 -40.49 46.62
N ARG A 280 28.00 -41.39 45.78
CA ARG A 280 27.62 -42.80 45.56
C ARG A 280 26.45 -43.21 44.68
N GLU A 281 26.92 -43.91 43.70
CA GLU A 281 26.53 -45.28 43.27
C GLU A 281 25.19 -45.53 42.56
N SER A 282 25.44 -45.90 41.31
CA SER A 282 24.90 -47.16 40.68
C SER A 282 23.39 -47.29 40.42
N ASN A 283 23.11 -47.52 39.25
CA ASN A 283 22.43 -48.71 38.68
C ASN A 283 21.33 -48.39 37.67
N SER A 284 21.59 -48.90 36.50
CA SER A 284 20.74 -49.66 35.56
C SER A 284 19.32 -49.20 35.26
N GLY A 285 19.08 -49.19 33.98
CA GLY A 285 17.88 -49.84 33.40
C GLY A 285 16.81 -48.96 32.82
N GLY A 286 16.80 -48.83 31.54
CA GLY A 286 15.76 -49.42 30.71
C GLY A 286 14.46 -48.63 30.53
N SER A 287 14.19 -48.37 29.26
CA SER A 287 12.89 -48.51 28.62
C SER A 287 11.90 -47.34 28.58
N ALA A 288 11.59 -47.07 27.36
CA ALA A 288 10.33 -46.71 26.73
C ALA A 288 9.97 -45.27 26.55
N ALA A 289 10.33 -44.81 25.35
CA ALA A 289 9.60 -43.78 24.58
C ALA A 289 8.48 -44.49 23.82
N GLU A 290 7.23 -44.21 24.16
CA GLU A 290 6.07 -44.39 23.27
C GLU A 290 4.87 -43.73 23.96
N GLY A 291 4.39 -42.60 23.37
CA GLY A 291 3.23 -41.91 23.92
C GLY A 291 2.92 -40.55 23.29
N GLY A 292 3.20 -40.36 22.00
CA GLY A 292 2.98 -39.09 21.33
C GLY A 292 2.20 -39.07 20.01
N SER A 293 1.83 -40.23 19.45
CA SER A 293 1.26 -40.28 18.08
C SER A 293 -0.24 -40.55 18.01
N GLU A 294 -0.91 -40.92 19.08
CA GLU A 294 -2.34 -41.30 19.05
C GLU A 294 -3.31 -40.12 19.22
N GLY A 295 -2.87 -38.98 19.71
CA GLY A 295 -3.72 -37.80 19.89
C GLY A 295 -4.00 -37.07 18.57
N GLU A 296 -2.99 -36.95 17.74
CA GLU A 296 -3.05 -36.16 16.50
C GLU A 296 -3.85 -36.89 15.37
N THR A 297 -3.86 -38.22 15.35
CA THR A 297 -4.64 -39.03 14.41
C THR A 297 -6.14 -39.00 14.71
N ARG A 298 -6.54 -38.95 15.98
CA ARG A 298 -7.97 -38.92 16.35
C ARG A 298 -8.63 -37.54 16.09
N GLU A 299 -7.88 -36.45 16.13
CA GLU A 299 -8.38 -35.11 15.85
C GLU A 299 -8.55 -34.88 14.34
N THR A 300 -7.65 -35.39 13.52
CA THR A 300 -7.72 -35.35 12.06
C THR A 300 -8.85 -36.22 11.49
N GLU A 301 -9.14 -37.40 12.11
CA GLU A 301 -10.27 -38.21 11.72
C GLU A 301 -11.64 -37.61 12.07
N ARG A 302 -11.74 -36.92 13.22
CA ARG A 302 -12.97 -36.19 13.60
C ARG A 302 -13.24 -35.02 12.66
N ALA A 303 -12.22 -34.26 12.27
CA ALA A 303 -12.34 -33.15 11.33
C ALA A 303 -12.78 -33.65 9.92
N ARG A 304 -12.28 -34.77 9.44
CA ARG A 304 -12.72 -35.38 8.18
C ARG A 304 -14.18 -35.85 8.21
N ALA A 305 -14.60 -36.51 9.28
CA ALA A 305 -15.98 -36.97 9.43
C ALA A 305 -17.00 -35.80 9.48
N GLU A 306 -16.62 -34.67 10.05
CA GLU A 306 -17.47 -33.47 10.10
C GLU A 306 -17.58 -32.76 8.74
N LEU A 307 -16.50 -32.72 7.95
CA LEU A 307 -16.51 -32.22 6.57
C LEU A 307 -17.40 -33.10 5.65
N GLU A 308 -17.36 -34.43 5.77
CA GLU A 308 -18.21 -35.31 4.99
C GLU A 308 -19.68 -35.17 5.35
N ARG A 309 -20.04 -34.99 6.62
CA ARG A 309 -21.42 -34.72 7.05
C ARG A 309 -21.94 -33.38 6.48
N ARG A 310 -21.13 -32.34 6.45
CA ARG A 310 -21.49 -31.03 5.84
C ARG A 310 -21.63 -31.13 4.31
N ALA A 311 -20.79 -31.93 3.65
CA ALA A 311 -20.91 -32.17 2.20
C ALA A 311 -22.19 -32.91 1.83
N ARG A 312 -22.58 -33.95 2.58
CA ARG A 312 -23.85 -34.71 2.38
C ARG A 312 -25.08 -33.84 2.65
N ALA A 313 -25.03 -32.96 3.64
CA ALA A 313 -26.13 -32.04 3.94
C ALA A 313 -26.34 -30.95 2.86
N ARG A 314 -25.31 -30.63 2.05
CA ARG A 314 -25.42 -29.72 0.91
C ARG A 314 -25.90 -30.40 -0.38
N ALA A 315 -25.75 -31.69 -0.53
CA ALA A 315 -26.20 -32.47 -1.72
C ALA A 315 -27.69 -32.82 -1.68
N HIS A 316 -28.37 -32.59 -0.55
CA HIS A 316 -29.80 -32.81 -0.35
C HIS A 316 -30.67 -31.55 -0.28
N LYS A 317 -30.10 -30.37 -0.63
CA LYS A 317 -30.83 -29.11 -0.87
C LYS A 317 -30.69 -28.69 -2.32
#